data_c0999e65b5a01aca07c1bab4563e5d7f
#
_entry.id   c0999e65b5a01aca07c1bab4563e5d7f
#
_cell.length_a   1.000
_cell.length_b   1.000
_cell.length_c   1.000
_cell.angle_alpha   90.00
_cell.angle_beta   90.00
_cell.angle_gamma   90.00
#
_symmetry.space_group_name_H-M   'P 1'
#
loop_
_entity.id
_entity.type
_entity.pdbx_description
1 polymer ?
#
loop_
_entity_poly.entity_id
_entity_poly.type
_entity_poly.pdbx_seq_one_letter_code
_entity_poly.pdbx_strand_id
1 'polypeptide(L)'
;MAQKQITLAAAYGLETPQHSRQLYADWAESYDSSFAAGSDYILPDQVARLFAAADGRGPVLDVGAGTGLCGVALERQGIAPIDATDISPEMLAQALRKDVYRDIIEADLTTGVPVPRGTYAGVVSSGTFTHGHVGPEVLPGILRLARPRSVFALAINARFSARCGFAAALKRLEKGGWIRGLTLPEVAIYGPKATGAHSTDKALIAVFTKV
;
A
#
# COMPACT_ATOMS: atom_id res chain seq x y z
N MET A 1 -3.13 32.92 1.47
CA MET A 1 -3.11 32.20 2.75
C MET A 1 -1.95 31.23 2.67
N ALA A 2 -1.05 31.17 3.66
CA ALA A 2 0.09 30.23 3.62
C ALA A 2 -0.46 28.80 3.72
N GLN A 3 -0.22 27.98 2.72
CA GLN A 3 -0.53 26.55 2.76
C GLN A 3 0.26 25.94 3.93
N LYS A 4 -0.45 25.33 4.87
CA LYS A 4 0.16 24.65 6.02
C LYS A 4 0.96 23.47 5.44
N GLN A 5 2.28 23.55 5.52
CA GLN A 5 3.14 22.50 4.99
C GLN A 5 2.93 21.23 5.85
N ILE A 6 2.22 20.25 5.30
CA ILE A 6 2.00 18.96 5.96
C ILE A 6 3.34 18.21 5.91
N THR A 7 3.77 17.70 7.07
CA THR A 7 5.06 17.04 7.22
C THR A 7 4.91 15.55 7.45
N LEU A 8 5.95 14.78 7.15
CA LEU A 8 6.02 13.35 7.44
C LEU A 8 5.76 13.04 8.93
N ALA A 9 6.21 13.93 9.83
CA ALA A 9 5.94 13.81 11.26
C ALA A 9 4.44 13.82 11.59
N ALA A 10 3.62 14.59 10.85
CA ALA A 10 2.17 14.61 11.01
C ALA A 10 1.55 13.26 10.60
N ALA A 11 2.03 12.63 9.53
CA ALA A 11 1.57 11.31 9.10
C ALA A 11 1.94 10.19 10.10
N TYR A 12 3.10 10.29 10.73
CA TYR A 12 3.52 9.34 11.77
C TYR A 12 2.81 9.54 13.13
N GLY A 13 2.20 10.69 13.36
CA GLY A 13 1.43 11.02 14.56
C GLY A 13 -0.06 10.68 14.48
N LEU A 14 -0.52 10.02 13.42
CA LEU A 14 -1.92 9.65 13.25
C LEU A 14 -2.33 8.55 14.23
N GLU A 15 -3.53 8.67 14.80
CA GLU A 15 -4.06 7.74 15.80
C GLU A 15 -5.35 7.03 15.35
N THR A 16 -6.08 7.61 14.41
CA THR A 16 -7.37 7.08 13.95
C THR A 16 -7.52 7.15 12.42
N PRO A 17 -8.34 6.26 11.81
CA PRO A 17 -8.64 6.31 10.37
C PRO A 17 -9.25 7.65 9.93
N GLN A 18 -10.07 8.29 10.78
CA GLN A 18 -10.66 9.60 10.49
C GLN A 18 -9.60 10.72 10.43
N HIS A 19 -8.64 10.70 11.35
CA HIS A 19 -7.52 11.65 11.31
C HIS A 19 -6.66 11.42 10.06
N SER A 20 -6.45 10.15 9.67
CA SER A 20 -5.76 9.81 8.42
C SER A 20 -6.50 10.38 7.22
N ARG A 21 -7.82 10.15 7.11
CA ARG A 21 -8.64 10.67 6.01
C ARG A 21 -8.51 12.18 5.86
N GLN A 22 -8.64 12.94 6.97
CA GLN A 22 -8.56 14.40 6.92
C GLN A 22 -7.16 14.88 6.51
N LEU A 23 -6.10 14.31 7.10
CA LEU A 23 -4.72 14.70 6.77
C LEU A 23 -4.42 14.47 5.29
N TYR A 24 -4.78 13.29 4.76
CA TYR A 24 -4.53 12.93 3.37
C TYR A 24 -5.42 13.70 2.39
N ALA A 25 -6.65 14.07 2.76
CA ALA A 25 -7.46 14.98 1.97
C ALA A 25 -6.78 16.34 1.77
N ASP A 26 -6.29 16.93 2.87
CA ASP A 26 -5.58 18.22 2.84
C ASP A 26 -4.23 18.13 2.09
N TRP A 27 -3.66 16.94 1.98
CA TRP A 27 -2.33 16.71 1.38
C TRP A 27 -2.39 16.28 -0.09
N ALA A 28 -3.53 15.80 -0.56
CA ALA A 28 -3.68 15.12 -1.85
C ALA A 28 -3.09 15.91 -3.04
N GLU A 29 -3.34 17.23 -3.12
CA GLU A 29 -2.87 18.05 -4.25
C GLU A 29 -1.35 18.22 -4.31
N SER A 30 -0.68 18.22 -3.16
CA SER A 30 0.76 18.46 -3.08
C SER A 30 1.58 17.23 -2.70
N TYR A 31 0.94 16.09 -2.41
CA TYR A 31 1.60 14.88 -1.94
C TYR A 31 2.75 14.44 -2.86
N ASP A 32 2.50 14.32 -4.14
CA ASP A 32 3.50 13.84 -5.10
C ASP A 32 4.67 14.81 -5.24
N SER A 33 4.42 16.11 -5.30
CA SER A 33 5.43 17.13 -5.50
C SER A 33 6.18 17.51 -4.22
N SER A 34 5.48 17.58 -3.09
CA SER A 34 6.07 18.02 -1.83
C SER A 34 6.68 16.87 -1.03
N PHE A 35 5.97 15.73 -0.92
CA PHE A 35 6.44 14.58 -0.14
C PHE A 35 7.20 13.57 -0.99
N ALA A 36 6.57 13.00 -2.02
CA ALA A 36 7.17 11.88 -2.74
C ALA A 36 8.46 12.29 -3.47
N ALA A 37 8.44 13.42 -4.19
CA ALA A 37 9.63 13.93 -4.87
C ALA A 37 10.66 14.50 -3.88
N GLY A 38 10.21 15.23 -2.85
CA GLY A 38 11.10 15.84 -1.86
C GLY A 38 11.77 14.85 -0.93
N SER A 39 11.16 13.70 -0.66
CA SER A 39 11.69 12.64 0.20
C SER A 39 12.36 11.48 -0.56
N ASP A 40 12.48 11.55 -1.87
CA ASP A 40 13.01 10.45 -2.70
C ASP A 40 12.28 9.11 -2.40
N TYR A 41 10.93 9.13 -2.45
CA TYR A 41 10.09 8.01 -2.05
C TYR A 41 10.07 6.90 -3.11
N ILE A 42 10.75 5.78 -2.84
CA ILE A 42 10.98 4.68 -3.79
C ILE A 42 10.18 3.41 -3.45
N LEU A 43 9.44 3.38 -2.37
CA LEU A 43 8.70 2.18 -1.92
C LEU A 43 7.71 1.64 -2.97
N PRO A 44 6.95 2.47 -3.71
CA PRO A 44 6.07 2.00 -4.79
C PRO A 44 6.78 1.17 -5.84
N ASP A 45 7.96 1.61 -6.30
CA ASP A 45 8.77 0.88 -7.29
C ASP A 45 9.31 -0.44 -6.72
N GLN A 46 9.66 -0.48 -5.42
CA GLN A 46 10.08 -1.71 -4.75
C GLN A 46 8.95 -2.75 -4.68
N VAL A 47 7.72 -2.30 -4.36
CA VAL A 47 6.52 -3.17 -4.33
C VAL A 47 6.23 -3.73 -5.72
N ALA A 48 6.16 -2.86 -6.74
CA ALA A 48 5.86 -3.26 -8.11
C ALA A 48 6.90 -4.25 -8.66
N ARG A 49 8.20 -4.00 -8.42
CA ARG A 49 9.30 -4.88 -8.82
C ARG A 49 9.20 -6.27 -8.18
N LEU A 50 8.95 -6.34 -6.87
CA LEU A 50 8.83 -7.62 -6.17
C LEU A 50 7.55 -8.37 -6.56
N PHE A 51 6.45 -7.66 -6.81
CA PHE A 51 5.22 -8.24 -7.33
C PHE A 51 5.44 -8.86 -8.71
N ALA A 52 6.09 -8.14 -9.63
CA ALA A 52 6.44 -8.65 -10.97
C ALA A 52 7.39 -9.85 -10.90
N ALA A 53 8.42 -9.79 -10.04
CA ALA A 53 9.37 -10.88 -9.84
C ALA A 53 8.75 -12.17 -9.29
N ALA A 54 7.58 -12.06 -8.63
CA ALA A 54 6.79 -13.19 -8.14
C ALA A 54 5.71 -13.66 -9.15
N ASP A 55 5.84 -13.29 -10.44
CA ASP A 55 4.85 -13.59 -11.49
C ASP A 55 3.47 -12.97 -11.23
N GLY A 56 3.41 -11.85 -10.52
CA GLY A 56 2.17 -11.10 -10.28
C GLY A 56 1.57 -10.57 -11.57
N ARG A 57 0.24 -10.69 -11.72
CA ARG A 57 -0.49 -10.33 -12.94
C ARG A 57 -1.84 -9.69 -12.61
N GLY A 58 -2.37 -8.92 -13.55
CA GLY A 58 -3.71 -8.34 -13.44
C GLY A 58 -4.87 -9.33 -13.61
N PRO A 59 -6.08 -8.96 -13.19
CA PRO A 59 -6.39 -7.70 -12.53
C PRO A 59 -5.78 -7.60 -11.13
N VAL A 60 -5.21 -6.42 -10.81
CA VAL A 60 -4.57 -6.13 -9.52
C VAL A 60 -5.41 -5.12 -8.74
N LEU A 61 -5.52 -5.31 -7.43
CA LEU A 61 -6.02 -4.27 -6.52
C LEU A 61 -4.84 -3.60 -5.80
N ASP A 62 -4.73 -2.30 -5.95
CA ASP A 62 -3.82 -1.44 -5.19
C ASP A 62 -4.55 -0.95 -3.93
N VAL A 63 -4.13 -1.48 -2.78
CA VAL A 63 -4.80 -1.27 -1.50
C VAL A 63 -4.17 -0.10 -0.76
N GLY A 64 -4.98 0.94 -0.47
CA GLY A 64 -4.50 2.21 0.03
C GLY A 64 -3.63 2.90 -1.00
N ALA A 65 -4.18 3.05 -2.21
CA ALA A 65 -3.46 3.53 -3.39
C ALA A 65 -2.95 4.98 -3.24
N GLY A 66 -3.57 5.77 -2.34
CA GLY A 66 -3.24 7.18 -2.19
C GLY A 66 -3.39 7.93 -3.51
N THR A 67 -2.37 8.67 -3.87
CA THR A 67 -2.31 9.40 -5.16
C THR A 67 -1.98 8.50 -6.36
N GLY A 68 -1.78 7.18 -6.17
CA GLY A 68 -1.60 6.23 -7.26
C GLY A 68 -0.15 5.98 -7.71
N LEU A 69 0.85 6.30 -6.90
CA LEU A 69 2.25 6.07 -7.25
C LEU A 69 2.57 4.58 -7.48
N CYS A 70 1.92 3.68 -6.74
CA CYS A 70 2.11 2.24 -6.90
C CYS A 70 1.51 1.73 -8.21
N GLY A 71 0.34 2.24 -8.61
CA GLY A 71 -0.25 1.93 -9.92
C GLY A 71 0.65 2.33 -11.08
N VAL A 72 1.24 3.53 -11.04
CA VAL A 72 2.24 3.97 -12.03
C VAL A 72 3.45 3.05 -12.07
N ALA A 73 3.93 2.61 -10.89
CA ALA A 73 5.05 1.68 -10.82
C ALA A 73 4.72 0.30 -11.39
N LEU A 74 3.48 -0.20 -11.18
CA LEU A 74 2.98 -1.45 -11.77
C LEU A 74 2.85 -1.35 -13.30
N GLU A 75 2.30 -0.24 -13.80
CA GLU A 75 2.18 0.00 -15.24
C GLU A 75 3.56 -0.05 -15.93
N ARG A 76 4.59 0.57 -15.34
CA ARG A 76 5.99 0.49 -15.83
C ARG A 76 6.53 -0.93 -15.88
N GLN A 77 5.98 -1.86 -15.08
CA GLN A 77 6.29 -3.29 -15.12
C GLN A 77 5.41 -4.06 -16.13
N GLY A 78 4.55 -3.37 -16.89
CA GLY A 78 3.62 -3.98 -17.84
C GLY A 78 2.45 -4.72 -17.19
N ILE A 79 2.12 -4.38 -15.94
CA ILE A 79 1.05 -5.03 -15.18
C ILE A 79 -0.24 -4.22 -15.32
N ALA A 80 -1.27 -4.85 -15.86
CA ALA A 80 -2.61 -4.31 -16.05
C ALA A 80 -3.64 -5.45 -16.11
N PRO A 81 -4.97 -5.20 -15.96
CA PRO A 81 -5.55 -3.97 -15.46
C PRO A 81 -5.32 -3.79 -13.95
N ILE A 82 -5.40 -2.55 -13.46
CA ILE A 82 -5.22 -2.19 -12.06
C ILE A 82 -6.46 -1.43 -11.59
N ASP A 83 -6.98 -1.76 -10.42
CA ASP A 83 -7.99 -0.97 -9.70
C ASP A 83 -7.37 -0.41 -8.42
N ALA A 84 -7.84 0.76 -7.97
CA ALA A 84 -7.39 1.40 -6.75
C ALA A 84 -8.46 1.35 -5.66
N THR A 85 -8.04 1.17 -4.40
CA THR A 85 -8.92 1.48 -3.25
C THR A 85 -8.20 2.33 -2.23
N ASP A 86 -8.91 3.32 -1.69
CA ASP A 86 -8.42 4.19 -0.60
C ASP A 86 -9.61 4.69 0.23
N ILE A 87 -9.35 5.15 1.45
CA ILE A 87 -10.36 5.76 2.32
C ILE A 87 -10.61 7.25 1.97
N SER A 88 -9.65 7.91 1.28
CA SER A 88 -9.73 9.32 0.89
C SER A 88 -10.14 9.45 -0.57
N PRO A 89 -11.35 10.00 -0.84
CA PRO A 89 -11.78 10.30 -2.21
C PRO A 89 -10.90 11.36 -2.88
N GLU A 90 -10.29 12.26 -2.12
CA GLU A 90 -9.37 13.29 -2.64
C GLU A 90 -8.08 12.65 -3.17
N MET A 91 -7.53 11.66 -2.45
CA MET A 91 -6.40 10.86 -2.92
C MET A 91 -6.75 10.08 -4.18
N LEU A 92 -7.91 9.41 -4.19
CA LEU A 92 -8.39 8.67 -5.36
C LEU A 92 -8.60 9.58 -6.58
N ALA A 93 -9.06 10.82 -6.38
CA ALA A 93 -9.16 11.80 -7.46
C ALA A 93 -7.79 12.15 -8.08
N GLN A 94 -6.71 12.18 -7.29
CA GLN A 94 -5.36 12.33 -7.82
C GLN A 94 -4.86 11.06 -8.54
N ALA A 95 -5.17 9.88 -7.97
CA ALA A 95 -4.84 8.61 -8.60
C ALA A 95 -5.48 8.47 -9.99
N LEU A 96 -6.75 8.85 -10.13
CA LEU A 96 -7.48 8.83 -11.40
C LEU A 96 -6.81 9.67 -12.49
N ARG A 97 -6.19 10.82 -12.12
CA ARG A 97 -5.50 11.70 -13.06
C ARG A 97 -4.24 11.08 -13.69
N LYS A 98 -3.75 9.98 -13.13
CA LYS A 98 -2.56 9.27 -13.66
C LYS A 98 -2.89 8.32 -14.80
N ASP A 99 -4.20 8.09 -15.07
CA ASP A 99 -4.70 7.29 -16.20
C ASP A 99 -4.15 5.85 -16.27
N VAL A 100 -3.81 5.28 -15.09
CA VAL A 100 -3.30 3.92 -14.96
C VAL A 100 -4.30 2.96 -14.31
N TYR A 101 -5.35 3.47 -13.69
CA TYR A 101 -6.37 2.67 -13.03
C TYR A 101 -7.61 2.50 -13.92
N ARG A 102 -8.09 1.25 -13.97
CA ARG A 102 -9.34 0.89 -14.64
C ARG A 102 -10.55 1.37 -13.85
N ASP A 103 -10.47 1.23 -12.51
CA ASP A 103 -11.54 1.62 -11.58
C ASP A 103 -10.96 2.13 -10.26
N ILE A 104 -11.73 2.96 -9.55
CA ILE A 104 -11.38 3.48 -8.23
C ILE A 104 -12.52 3.19 -7.24
N ILE A 105 -12.18 2.76 -6.03
CA ILE A 105 -13.13 2.26 -5.04
C ILE A 105 -12.84 2.96 -3.70
N GLU A 106 -13.72 3.88 -3.29
CA GLU A 106 -13.64 4.43 -1.93
C GLU A 106 -14.05 3.36 -0.93
N ALA A 107 -13.15 2.99 -0.01
CA ALA A 107 -13.46 2.01 1.02
C ALA A 107 -12.54 2.13 2.24
N ASP A 108 -13.12 1.87 3.41
CA ASP A 108 -12.38 1.63 4.64
C ASP A 108 -12.08 0.12 4.76
N LEU A 109 -10.80 -0.23 4.81
CA LEU A 109 -10.35 -1.63 4.92
C LEU A 109 -10.84 -2.34 6.17
N THR A 110 -11.15 -1.59 7.25
CA THR A 110 -11.68 -2.15 8.50
C THR A 110 -13.12 -2.62 8.37
N THR A 111 -13.88 -2.03 7.48
CA THR A 111 -15.27 -2.40 7.16
C THR A 111 -15.38 -3.28 5.93
N GLY A 112 -14.34 -3.30 5.10
CA GLY A 112 -14.21 -4.12 3.89
C GLY A 112 -14.37 -3.34 2.60
N VAL A 113 -13.88 -3.91 1.50
CA VAL A 113 -13.95 -3.34 0.16
C VAL A 113 -15.18 -3.93 -0.55
N PRO A 114 -16.07 -3.10 -1.16
CA PRO A 114 -17.33 -3.53 -1.75
C PRO A 114 -17.17 -4.14 -3.15
N VAL A 115 -16.35 -5.18 -3.24
CA VAL A 115 -16.14 -5.95 -4.48
C VAL A 115 -16.41 -7.43 -4.24
N PRO A 116 -16.80 -8.21 -5.28
CA PRO A 116 -17.01 -9.65 -5.15
C PRO A 116 -15.72 -10.37 -4.70
N ARG A 117 -15.88 -11.50 -4.00
CA ARG A 117 -14.77 -12.38 -3.64
C ARG A 117 -14.08 -12.94 -4.86
N GLY A 118 -12.75 -13.03 -4.84
CA GLY A 118 -12.00 -13.65 -5.92
C GLY A 118 -11.95 -12.82 -7.20
N THR A 119 -12.14 -11.52 -7.12
CA THR A 119 -12.09 -10.62 -8.28
C THR A 119 -10.65 -10.48 -8.82
N TYR A 120 -9.66 -10.38 -7.96
CA TYR A 120 -8.30 -10.00 -8.32
C TYR A 120 -7.36 -11.20 -8.45
N ALA A 121 -6.41 -11.10 -9.39
CA ALA A 121 -5.29 -12.03 -9.57
C ALA A 121 -4.05 -11.59 -8.80
N GLY A 122 -4.04 -10.37 -8.34
CA GLY A 122 -2.97 -9.81 -7.53
C GLY A 122 -3.47 -8.74 -6.58
N VAL A 123 -2.73 -8.52 -5.50
CA VAL A 123 -2.98 -7.45 -4.54
C VAL A 123 -1.66 -6.84 -4.14
N VAL A 124 -1.59 -5.53 -4.21
CA VAL A 124 -0.42 -4.76 -3.76
C VAL A 124 -0.81 -3.72 -2.73
N SER A 125 0.16 -3.24 -1.99
CA SER A 125 -0.02 -2.08 -1.12
C SER A 125 1.33 -1.41 -0.86
N SER A 126 1.37 -0.09 -0.98
CA SER A 126 2.55 0.72 -0.74
C SER A 126 2.20 1.88 0.21
N GLY A 127 2.62 1.76 1.49
CA GLY A 127 2.44 2.83 2.48
C GLY A 127 1.21 2.74 3.38
N THR A 128 0.31 1.78 3.18
CA THR A 128 -0.92 1.61 3.99
C THR A 128 -0.65 1.01 5.37
N PHE A 129 0.25 0.02 5.45
CA PHE A 129 0.54 -0.67 6.71
C PHE A 129 1.66 0.02 7.47
N THR A 130 1.31 1.14 8.09
CA THR A 130 2.22 2.01 8.85
C THR A 130 1.51 2.60 10.08
N HIS A 131 2.24 3.39 10.87
CA HIS A 131 1.74 4.00 12.10
C HIS A 131 0.47 4.82 11.87
N GLY A 132 -0.53 4.66 12.74
CA GLY A 132 -1.81 5.38 12.67
C GLY A 132 -2.78 4.90 11.59
N HIS A 133 -2.45 3.85 10.87
CA HIS A 133 -3.32 3.24 9.86
C HIS A 133 -3.87 1.89 10.34
N VAL A 134 -3.97 0.90 9.44
CA VAL A 134 -4.58 -0.41 9.72
C VAL A 134 -3.53 -1.46 10.09
N GLY A 135 -3.89 -2.35 11.00
CA GLY A 135 -3.07 -3.47 11.45
C GLY A 135 -3.32 -4.77 10.67
N PRO A 136 -2.79 -5.90 11.17
CA PRO A 136 -2.91 -7.20 10.51
C PRO A 136 -4.34 -7.78 10.52
N GLU A 137 -5.26 -7.20 11.27
CA GLU A 137 -6.67 -7.62 11.35
C GLU A 137 -7.41 -7.53 10.03
N VAL A 138 -6.95 -6.67 9.09
CA VAL A 138 -7.58 -6.53 7.77
C VAL A 138 -7.12 -7.61 6.77
N LEU A 139 -6.06 -8.36 7.05
CA LEU A 139 -5.50 -9.36 6.13
C LEU A 139 -6.52 -10.41 5.67
N PRO A 140 -7.38 -11.00 6.53
CA PRO A 140 -8.40 -11.93 6.08
C PRO A 140 -9.41 -11.31 5.11
N GLY A 141 -9.75 -10.04 5.32
CA GLY A 141 -10.62 -9.27 4.42
C GLY A 141 -9.99 -9.10 3.04
N ILE A 142 -8.74 -8.67 3.00
CA ILE A 142 -7.99 -8.45 1.76
C ILE A 142 -7.77 -9.78 1.01
N LEU A 143 -7.45 -10.87 1.71
CA LEU A 143 -7.30 -12.19 1.09
C LEU A 143 -8.56 -12.63 0.34
N ARG A 144 -9.77 -12.29 0.84
CA ARG A 144 -11.02 -12.67 0.18
C ARG A 144 -11.26 -11.98 -1.15
N LEU A 145 -10.65 -10.82 -1.39
CA LEU A 145 -10.78 -10.07 -2.63
C LEU A 145 -10.06 -10.77 -3.81
N ALA A 146 -9.03 -11.54 -3.50
CA ALA A 146 -8.23 -12.24 -4.49
C ALA A 146 -8.69 -13.69 -4.69
N ARG A 147 -8.53 -14.21 -5.90
CA ARG A 147 -8.78 -15.62 -6.27
C ARG A 147 -7.63 -16.53 -5.79
N PRO A 148 -7.82 -17.84 -5.75
CA PRO A 148 -6.72 -18.78 -5.52
C PRO A 148 -5.56 -18.55 -6.50
N ARG A 149 -4.33 -18.76 -6.05
CA ARG A 149 -3.07 -18.52 -6.78
C ARG A 149 -2.73 -17.06 -7.06
N SER A 150 -3.46 -16.11 -6.50
CA SER A 150 -3.12 -14.68 -6.61
C SER A 150 -1.85 -14.36 -5.84
N VAL A 151 -1.02 -13.50 -6.42
CA VAL A 151 0.20 -12.98 -5.79
C VAL A 151 -0.13 -11.73 -4.98
N PHE A 152 0.51 -11.62 -3.84
CA PHE A 152 0.45 -10.46 -2.96
C PHE A 152 1.84 -9.86 -2.78
N ALA A 153 1.92 -8.52 -2.76
CA ALA A 153 3.10 -7.75 -2.36
C ALA A 153 2.67 -6.57 -1.49
N LEU A 154 2.76 -6.75 -0.17
CA LEU A 154 2.26 -5.77 0.81
C LEU A 154 3.43 -5.16 1.57
N ALA A 155 3.67 -3.88 1.37
CA ALA A 155 4.70 -3.14 2.12
C ALA A 155 4.20 -2.79 3.52
N ILE A 156 4.96 -3.15 4.52
CA ILE A 156 4.67 -2.94 5.94
C ILE A 156 5.87 -2.22 6.54
N ASN A 157 5.66 -1.04 7.13
CA ASN A 157 6.74 -0.34 7.84
C ASN A 157 7.38 -1.29 8.87
N ALA A 158 8.71 -1.43 8.85
CA ALA A 158 9.40 -2.45 9.64
C ALA A 158 9.19 -2.27 11.15
N ARG A 159 9.21 -1.01 11.65
CA ARG A 159 8.96 -0.70 13.07
C ARG A 159 7.51 -0.99 13.45
N PHE A 160 6.56 -0.65 12.59
CA PHE A 160 5.13 -0.94 12.78
C PHE A 160 4.87 -2.45 12.77
N SER A 161 5.47 -3.19 11.84
CA SER A 161 5.39 -4.66 11.78
C SER A 161 5.78 -5.33 13.09
N ALA A 162 6.87 -4.87 13.70
CA ALA A 162 7.34 -5.39 14.98
C ALA A 162 6.35 -5.12 16.13
N ARG A 163 5.74 -3.92 16.14
CA ARG A 163 4.78 -3.51 17.21
C ARG A 163 3.43 -4.19 17.09
N CYS A 164 2.90 -4.34 15.88
CA CYS A 164 1.53 -4.82 15.64
C CYS A 164 1.46 -6.31 15.30
N GLY A 165 2.59 -7.03 15.27
CA GLY A 165 2.63 -8.47 15.07
C GLY A 165 2.29 -8.94 13.65
N PHE A 166 2.52 -8.11 12.62
CA PHE A 166 2.27 -8.48 11.23
C PHE A 166 2.97 -9.77 10.81
N ALA A 167 4.26 -9.90 11.12
CA ALA A 167 5.01 -11.11 10.77
C ALA A 167 4.42 -12.37 11.41
N ALA A 168 3.94 -12.28 12.65
CA ALA A 168 3.29 -13.38 13.33
C ALA A 168 1.92 -13.72 12.71
N ALA A 169 1.14 -12.69 12.30
CA ALA A 169 -0.14 -12.89 11.63
C ALA A 169 0.04 -13.57 10.26
N LEU A 170 0.99 -13.14 9.46
CA LEU A 170 1.31 -13.74 8.16
C LEU A 170 1.79 -15.20 8.32
N LYS A 171 2.67 -15.49 9.28
CA LYS A 171 3.10 -16.87 9.59
C LYS A 171 1.94 -17.76 10.04
N ARG A 172 0.96 -17.23 10.79
CA ARG A 172 -0.26 -17.98 11.13
C ARG A 172 -1.10 -18.30 9.90
N LEU A 173 -1.24 -17.37 8.96
CA LEU A 173 -1.96 -17.60 7.70
C LEU A 173 -1.26 -18.68 6.86
N GLU A 174 0.08 -18.66 6.80
CA GLU A 174 0.86 -19.66 6.09
C GLU A 174 0.73 -21.05 6.74
N LYS A 175 0.90 -21.14 8.08
CA LYS A 175 0.72 -22.38 8.84
C LYS A 175 -0.71 -22.93 8.72
N GLY A 176 -1.70 -22.06 8.61
CA GLY A 176 -3.09 -22.43 8.38
C GLY A 176 -3.44 -22.82 6.95
N GLY A 177 -2.47 -22.78 6.01
CA GLY A 177 -2.69 -23.14 4.61
C GLY A 177 -3.50 -22.11 3.79
N TRP A 178 -3.65 -20.88 4.28
CA TRP A 178 -4.34 -19.81 3.56
C TRP A 178 -3.44 -19.13 2.52
N ILE A 179 -2.13 -19.10 2.81
CA ILE A 179 -1.11 -18.55 1.93
C ILE A 179 0.09 -19.51 1.90
N ARG A 180 0.94 -19.35 0.89
CA ARG A 180 2.17 -20.13 0.73
C ARG A 180 3.30 -19.29 0.17
N GLY A 181 4.54 -19.73 0.43
CA GLY A 181 5.75 -19.11 -0.11
C GLY A 181 6.00 -17.71 0.44
N LEU A 182 5.63 -17.47 1.70
CA LEU A 182 5.83 -16.19 2.36
C LEU A 182 7.31 -15.84 2.44
N THR A 183 7.66 -14.70 1.84
CA THR A 183 8.94 -14.02 2.03
C THR A 183 8.72 -12.61 2.55
N LEU A 184 9.70 -12.08 3.28
CA LEU A 184 9.63 -10.76 3.93
C LEU A 184 10.94 -9.99 3.66
N PRO A 185 11.31 -9.72 2.39
CA PRO A 185 12.49 -8.92 2.12
C PRO A 185 12.35 -7.53 2.74
N GLU A 186 13.42 -7.08 3.39
CA GLU A 186 13.53 -5.72 3.91
C GLU A 186 14.09 -4.80 2.83
N VAL A 187 13.40 -3.69 2.60
CA VAL A 187 13.76 -2.69 1.59
C VAL A 187 13.78 -1.29 2.18
N ALA A 188 14.52 -0.38 1.55
CA ALA A 188 14.47 1.05 1.87
C ALA A 188 13.12 1.64 1.42
N ILE A 189 12.54 2.51 2.24
CA ILE A 189 11.34 3.29 1.88
C ILE A 189 11.73 4.46 0.98
N TYR A 190 12.88 5.05 1.26
CA TYR A 190 13.41 6.25 0.59
C TYR A 190 14.73 5.95 -0.08
N GLY A 191 15.02 6.67 -1.15
CA GLY A 191 16.26 6.57 -1.90
C GLY A 191 17.42 7.36 -1.28
N PRO A 192 18.58 7.36 -1.92
CA PRO A 192 19.82 7.93 -1.38
C PRO A 192 19.79 9.46 -1.24
N LYS A 193 18.86 10.14 -1.89
CA LYS A 193 18.70 11.60 -1.79
C LYS A 193 17.85 12.02 -0.59
N ALA A 194 17.21 11.08 0.08
CA ALA A 194 16.36 11.37 1.24
C ALA A 194 17.18 11.93 2.40
N THR A 195 16.62 12.91 3.09
CA THR A 195 17.21 13.57 4.27
C THR A 195 16.23 13.59 5.43
N GLY A 196 16.74 13.82 6.66
CA GLY A 196 15.93 13.90 7.86
C GLY A 196 15.80 12.59 8.64
N ALA A 197 15.05 12.63 9.73
CA ALA A 197 14.98 11.56 10.75
C ALA A 197 14.45 10.22 10.24
N HIS A 198 13.64 10.22 9.16
CA HIS A 198 13.00 9.04 8.60
C HIS A 198 13.66 8.53 7.30
N SER A 199 14.75 9.18 6.84
CA SER A 199 15.43 8.85 5.57
C SER A 199 15.96 7.40 5.52
N THR A 200 16.22 6.80 6.68
CA THR A 200 16.73 5.43 6.81
C THR A 200 15.63 4.40 7.15
N ASP A 201 14.38 4.82 7.20
CA ASP A 201 13.27 3.93 7.51
C ASP A 201 13.13 2.84 6.44
N LYS A 202 12.75 1.64 6.89
CA LYS A 202 12.63 0.44 6.06
C LYS A 202 11.24 -0.14 6.11
N ALA A 203 10.89 -0.89 5.08
CA ALA A 203 9.70 -1.69 5.01
C ALA A 203 10.03 -3.17 4.80
N LEU A 204 9.22 -4.05 5.37
CA LEU A 204 9.15 -5.45 4.98
C LEU A 204 8.08 -5.57 3.87
N ILE A 205 8.43 -6.13 2.72
CA ILE A 205 7.43 -6.42 1.71
C ILE A 205 7.02 -7.89 1.84
N ALA A 206 5.78 -8.12 2.31
CA ALA A 206 5.23 -9.46 2.39
C ALA A 206 4.84 -9.93 0.99
N VAL A 207 5.65 -10.83 0.42
CA VAL A 207 5.37 -11.47 -0.87
C VAL A 207 4.94 -12.90 -0.62
N PHE A 208 3.78 -13.29 -1.14
CA PHE A 208 3.22 -14.63 -0.98
C PHE A 208 2.15 -14.93 -2.05
N THR A 209 1.76 -16.18 -2.14
CA THR A 209 0.66 -16.63 -2.99
C THR A 209 -0.52 -17.10 -2.14
N LYS A 210 -1.74 -16.69 -2.46
CA LYS A 210 -2.96 -17.24 -1.87
C LYS A 210 -3.17 -18.70 -2.30
N VAL A 211 -3.57 -19.56 -1.37
CA VAL A 211 -3.97 -20.96 -1.65
C VAL A 211 -5.41 -21.04 -2.13
#